data_14a9003674db93623696437127ac36eb
#
_entry.id   14a9003674db93623696437127ac36eb
#
_cell.length_a   1.000
_cell.length_b   1.000
_cell.length_c   1.000
_cell.angle_alpha   90.00
_cell.angle_beta   90.00
_cell.angle_gamma   90.00
#
_symmetry.space_group_name_H-M   'P 1'
#
loop_
_entity.id
_entity.type
_entity.pdbx_description
1 polymer ?
#
loop_
_entity_poly.entity_id
_entity_poly.type
_entity_poly.pdbx_seq_one_letter_code
_entity_poly.pdbx_strand_id
1 'polypeptide(L)'
;MSESHHSHDWLGLAGRIFAVSGAASGIGEAIATALAQQGANVALLDRNPEGCEEVKQRLATYPGRRLVVACDVSSEAQIKEAALSVREKLGPCCGLVNAAGILRPAGLAEISVEQWQAQLAVNLTGYLLCAREFAQDMRKAGSGSIVHIGSISGRIPQPWSGAYSPGKAAVSLLSQQIAVEWGSDGIRSNVVAPGMIETALTADYYAQPGVRESREAFTASQRIGKPEDIAHAVLFLLSDKSGYINGAELGVDGGLPTMLMGKLPRPGFSGK
;
A
#
# COMPACT_ATOMS: atom_id res chain seq x y z
N MET A 1 8.20 -3.01 43.01
CA MET A 1 7.11 -3.54 42.17
C MET A 1 7.27 -2.89 40.82
N SER A 2 7.86 -3.60 39.84
CA SER A 2 8.05 -3.11 38.49
C SER A 2 6.70 -3.25 37.76
N GLU A 3 6.05 -2.15 37.49
CA GLU A 3 4.91 -2.14 36.55
C GLU A 3 5.44 -2.56 35.17
N SER A 4 5.15 -3.79 34.80
CA SER A 4 5.33 -4.27 33.44
C SER A 4 4.39 -3.47 32.55
N HIS A 5 4.91 -2.52 31.79
CA HIS A 5 4.22 -1.93 30.65
C HIS A 5 3.97 -3.05 29.64
N HIS A 6 2.90 -3.79 29.83
CA HIS A 6 2.30 -4.54 28.75
C HIS A 6 1.75 -3.48 27.79
N SER A 7 2.53 -3.13 26.79
CA SER A 7 1.99 -2.47 25.61
C SER A 7 0.87 -3.40 25.11
N HIS A 8 -0.38 -3.00 25.30
CA HIS A 8 -1.50 -3.73 24.71
C HIS A 8 -1.26 -3.70 23.19
N ASP A 9 -0.85 -4.84 22.63
CA ASP A 9 -0.85 -5.06 21.17
C ASP A 9 -2.32 -5.14 20.72
N TRP A 10 -2.95 -3.97 20.69
CA TRP A 10 -4.37 -3.85 20.35
C TRP A 10 -4.67 -4.40 18.97
N LEU A 11 -3.71 -4.31 18.03
CA LEU A 11 -3.86 -4.80 16.67
C LEU A 11 -3.59 -6.30 16.55
N GLY A 12 -2.89 -6.92 17.51
CA GLY A 12 -2.55 -8.35 17.48
C GLY A 12 -1.61 -8.72 16.35
N LEU A 13 -0.63 -7.85 16.01
CA LEU A 13 0.30 -8.05 14.90
C LEU A 13 1.65 -8.63 15.34
N ALA A 14 1.97 -8.58 16.64
CA ALA A 14 3.25 -9.05 17.16
C ALA A 14 3.49 -10.54 16.84
N GLY A 15 4.69 -10.85 16.37
CA GLY A 15 5.12 -12.20 16.01
C GLY A 15 4.52 -12.75 14.70
N ARG A 16 3.48 -12.13 14.14
CA ARG A 16 2.87 -12.53 12.86
C ARG A 16 3.78 -12.14 11.69
N ILE A 17 3.63 -12.81 10.55
CA ILE A 17 4.49 -12.64 9.38
C ILE A 17 3.72 -11.92 8.29
N PHE A 18 4.27 -10.80 7.81
CA PHE A 18 3.71 -9.99 6.75
C PHE A 18 4.72 -9.79 5.63
N ALA A 19 4.25 -9.84 4.39
CA ALA A 19 5.03 -9.49 3.22
C ALA A 19 4.61 -8.11 2.70
N VAL A 20 5.59 -7.26 2.39
CA VAL A 20 5.36 -5.91 1.85
C VAL A 20 6.15 -5.77 0.55
N SER A 21 5.47 -5.58 -0.58
CA SER A 21 6.12 -5.26 -1.85
C SER A 21 6.32 -3.75 -1.98
N GLY A 22 7.39 -3.33 -2.67
CA GLY A 22 7.76 -1.92 -2.75
C GLY A 22 8.33 -1.38 -1.43
N ALA A 23 8.99 -2.24 -0.65
CA ALA A 23 9.42 -1.95 0.72
C ALA A 23 10.70 -1.12 0.83
N ALA A 24 11.40 -0.86 -0.28
CA ALA A 24 12.66 -0.11 -0.26
C ALA A 24 12.49 1.39 -0.02
N SER A 25 11.29 1.95 -0.17
CA SER A 25 11.07 3.39 -0.01
C SER A 25 9.59 3.76 0.20
N GLY A 26 9.35 4.99 0.62
CA GLY A 26 8.05 5.65 0.61
C GLY A 26 6.96 4.93 1.42
N ILE A 27 5.79 4.70 0.81
CA ILE A 27 4.65 4.08 1.49
C ILE A 27 4.97 2.65 1.94
N GLY A 28 5.63 1.85 1.10
CA GLY A 28 6.01 0.48 1.45
C GLY A 28 6.98 0.41 2.63
N GLU A 29 7.99 1.27 2.66
CA GLU A 29 8.92 1.42 3.79
C GLU A 29 8.19 1.83 5.08
N ALA A 30 7.29 2.82 5.01
CA ALA A 30 6.54 3.27 6.17
C ALA A 30 5.63 2.16 6.74
N ILE A 31 5.00 1.36 5.87
CA ILE A 31 4.21 0.20 6.28
C ILE A 31 5.08 -0.86 6.94
N ALA A 32 6.24 -1.19 6.35
CA ALA A 32 7.18 -2.14 6.92
C ALA A 32 7.70 -1.65 8.28
N THR A 33 7.97 -0.36 8.41
CA THR A 33 8.38 0.28 9.67
C THR A 33 7.29 0.17 10.72
N ALA A 34 6.07 0.53 10.39
CA ALA A 34 4.95 0.47 11.32
C ALA A 34 4.65 -0.98 11.78
N LEU A 35 4.74 -1.97 10.88
CA LEU A 35 4.65 -3.40 11.23
C LEU A 35 5.76 -3.82 12.19
N ALA A 36 6.99 -3.38 11.93
CA ALA A 36 8.14 -3.68 12.79
C ALA A 36 7.98 -3.07 14.19
N GLN A 37 7.45 -1.86 14.31
CA GLN A 37 7.13 -1.19 15.57
C GLN A 37 6.10 -1.97 16.40
N GLN A 38 5.18 -2.68 15.74
CA GLN A 38 4.23 -3.59 16.40
C GLN A 38 4.82 -4.98 16.72
N GLY A 39 6.12 -5.19 16.50
CA GLY A 39 6.78 -6.48 16.76
C GLY A 39 6.47 -7.57 15.73
N ALA A 40 5.96 -7.24 14.56
CA ALA A 40 5.72 -8.19 13.49
C ALA A 40 7.02 -8.65 12.82
N ASN A 41 7.01 -9.83 12.21
CA ASN A 41 8.04 -10.29 11.28
C ASN A 41 7.70 -9.78 9.88
N VAL A 42 8.67 -9.16 9.19
CA VAL A 42 8.40 -8.49 7.93
C VAL A 42 9.33 -8.97 6.82
N ALA A 43 8.75 -9.46 5.73
CA ALA A 43 9.45 -9.68 4.48
C ALA A 43 9.40 -8.39 3.64
N LEU A 44 10.57 -7.83 3.35
CA LEU A 44 10.78 -6.61 2.56
C LEU A 44 11.06 -7.03 1.12
N LEU A 45 10.07 -6.88 0.23
CA LEU A 45 10.18 -7.26 -1.16
C LEU A 45 10.33 -6.01 -2.03
N ASP A 46 11.40 -5.93 -2.79
CA ASP A 46 11.61 -4.85 -3.76
C ASP A 46 12.58 -5.32 -4.87
N ARG A 47 12.53 -4.67 -6.01
CA ARG A 47 13.54 -4.82 -7.07
C ARG A 47 14.88 -4.15 -6.72
N ASN A 48 14.89 -3.31 -5.67
CA ASN A 48 16.05 -2.65 -5.08
C ASN A 48 16.37 -3.31 -3.72
N PRO A 49 17.12 -4.42 -3.68
CA PRO A 49 17.45 -5.11 -2.43
C PRO A 49 18.37 -4.28 -1.53
N GLU A 50 19.23 -3.43 -2.07
CA GLU A 50 20.11 -2.54 -1.31
C GLU A 50 19.28 -1.56 -0.48
N GLY A 51 18.27 -0.92 -1.09
CA GLY A 51 17.33 -0.07 -0.36
C GLY A 51 16.57 -0.82 0.73
N CYS A 52 16.17 -2.07 0.48
CA CYS A 52 15.57 -2.91 1.51
C CYS A 52 16.54 -3.25 2.66
N GLU A 53 17.82 -3.46 2.40
CA GLU A 53 18.83 -3.68 3.46
C GLU A 53 19.03 -2.41 4.31
N GLU A 54 19.00 -1.23 3.72
CA GLU A 54 19.00 0.03 4.47
C GLU A 54 17.77 0.16 5.38
N VAL A 55 16.57 -0.15 4.84
CA VAL A 55 15.33 -0.19 5.64
C VAL A 55 15.49 -1.19 6.78
N LYS A 56 15.92 -2.41 6.51
CA LYS A 56 16.14 -3.44 7.51
C LYS A 56 17.09 -3.00 8.63
N GLN A 57 18.18 -2.30 8.29
CA GLN A 57 19.13 -1.74 9.28
C GLN A 57 18.43 -0.71 10.18
N ARG A 58 17.64 0.20 9.61
CA ARG A 58 16.84 1.17 10.39
C ARG A 58 15.84 0.50 11.32
N LEU A 59 15.35 -0.69 10.96
CA LEU A 59 14.40 -1.46 11.76
C LEU A 59 15.04 -2.40 12.79
N ALA A 60 16.36 -2.45 12.90
CA ALA A 60 17.07 -3.41 13.75
C ALA A 60 16.75 -3.27 15.26
N THR A 61 16.32 -2.10 15.70
CA THR A 61 15.97 -1.82 17.10
C THR A 61 14.59 -2.36 17.51
N TYR A 62 13.72 -2.67 16.56
CA TYR A 62 12.37 -3.18 16.84
C TYR A 62 12.37 -4.70 16.97
N PRO A 63 11.47 -5.29 17.78
CA PRO A 63 11.31 -6.73 17.91
C PRO A 63 10.89 -7.40 16.60
N GLY A 64 11.12 -8.70 16.48
CA GLY A 64 10.76 -9.52 15.31
C GLY A 64 11.88 -9.62 14.27
N ARG A 65 11.65 -10.42 13.23
CA ARG A 65 12.63 -10.71 12.17
C ARG A 65 12.34 -9.93 10.90
N ARG A 66 13.36 -9.55 10.14
CA ARG A 66 13.25 -8.90 8.81
C ARG A 66 14.00 -9.73 7.80
N LEU A 67 13.35 -9.99 6.69
CA LEU A 67 13.90 -10.71 5.55
C LEU A 67 13.85 -9.81 4.32
N VAL A 68 15.00 -9.54 3.73
CA VAL A 68 15.06 -8.86 2.42
C VAL A 68 14.99 -9.90 1.32
N VAL A 69 14.13 -9.65 0.34
CA VAL A 69 13.96 -10.50 -0.84
C VAL A 69 13.92 -9.62 -2.09
N ALA A 70 14.92 -9.78 -2.96
CA ALA A 70 14.91 -9.14 -4.27
C ALA A 70 13.74 -9.71 -5.09
N CYS A 71 12.84 -8.85 -5.55
CA CYS A 71 11.64 -9.27 -6.27
C CYS A 71 11.12 -8.16 -7.19
N ASP A 72 11.17 -8.37 -8.49
CA ASP A 72 10.39 -7.60 -9.44
C ASP A 72 8.98 -8.20 -9.52
N VAL A 73 7.98 -7.42 -9.07
CA VAL A 73 6.57 -7.86 -9.05
C VAL A 73 5.95 -8.01 -10.45
N SER A 74 6.64 -7.58 -11.50
CA SER A 74 6.23 -7.87 -12.89
C SER A 74 6.68 -9.27 -13.37
N SER A 75 7.51 -9.98 -12.58
CA SER A 75 8.02 -11.31 -12.89
C SER A 75 7.35 -12.38 -12.03
N GLU A 76 6.51 -13.20 -12.64
CA GLU A 76 5.85 -14.31 -11.95
C GLU A 76 6.85 -15.30 -11.31
N ALA A 77 7.97 -15.57 -11.97
CA ALA A 77 9.00 -16.46 -11.45
C ALA A 77 9.62 -15.90 -10.16
N GLN A 78 10.00 -14.61 -10.15
CA GLN A 78 10.59 -13.97 -8.97
C GLN A 78 9.59 -13.90 -7.80
N ILE A 79 8.30 -13.69 -8.07
CA ILE A 79 7.25 -13.70 -7.02
C ILE A 79 7.13 -15.09 -6.39
N LYS A 80 7.15 -16.17 -7.19
CA LYS A 80 7.12 -17.54 -6.68
C LYS A 80 8.34 -17.84 -5.80
N GLU A 81 9.53 -17.48 -6.26
CA GLU A 81 10.77 -17.63 -5.50
C GLU A 81 10.73 -16.80 -4.19
N ALA A 82 10.21 -15.58 -4.26
CA ALA A 82 10.07 -14.72 -3.09
C ALA A 82 9.12 -15.33 -2.05
N ALA A 83 7.95 -15.82 -2.47
CA ALA A 83 6.99 -16.45 -1.56
C ALA A 83 7.57 -17.71 -0.91
N LEU A 84 8.29 -18.53 -1.68
CA LEU A 84 8.99 -19.71 -1.16
C LEU A 84 10.07 -19.30 -0.12
N SER A 85 10.92 -18.34 -0.45
CA SER A 85 11.96 -17.83 0.45
C SER A 85 11.39 -17.29 1.76
N VAL A 86 10.26 -16.56 1.70
CA VAL A 86 9.57 -16.06 2.91
C VAL A 86 9.08 -17.22 3.76
N ARG A 87 8.42 -18.22 3.15
CA ARG A 87 7.91 -19.40 3.85
C ARG A 87 9.03 -20.19 4.54
N GLU A 88 10.14 -20.40 3.87
CA GLU A 88 11.27 -21.16 4.41
C GLU A 88 12.01 -20.41 5.52
N LYS A 89 12.21 -19.10 5.37
CA LYS A 89 13.07 -18.32 6.27
C LYS A 89 12.32 -17.64 7.42
N LEU A 90 11.07 -17.21 7.20
CA LEU A 90 10.24 -16.58 8.24
C LEU A 90 9.13 -17.50 8.74
N GLY A 91 8.55 -18.30 7.85
CA GLY A 91 7.37 -19.13 8.09
C GLY A 91 6.17 -18.71 7.23
N PRO A 92 4.97 -19.27 7.49
CA PRO A 92 3.76 -19.01 6.74
C PRO A 92 3.32 -17.54 6.87
N CYS A 93 3.06 -16.90 5.74
CA CYS A 93 2.65 -15.49 5.69
C CYS A 93 1.19 -15.33 6.09
N CYS A 94 0.91 -14.42 7.05
CA CYS A 94 -0.44 -14.12 7.53
C CYS A 94 -1.09 -12.96 6.79
N GLY A 95 -0.31 -12.12 6.14
CA GLY A 95 -0.83 -10.98 5.38
C GLY A 95 0.15 -10.44 4.36
N LEU A 96 -0.42 -9.84 3.33
CA LEU A 96 0.31 -9.25 2.20
C LEU A 96 -0.08 -7.79 2.03
N VAL A 97 0.92 -6.94 1.79
CA VAL A 97 0.71 -5.57 1.32
C VAL A 97 1.31 -5.41 -0.07
N ASN A 98 0.46 -5.16 -1.05
CA ASN A 98 0.88 -4.77 -2.39
C ASN A 98 1.06 -3.26 -2.45
N ALA A 99 2.30 -2.78 -2.28
CA ALA A 99 2.63 -1.36 -2.32
C ALA A 99 3.62 -0.99 -3.45
N ALA A 100 4.20 -1.96 -4.14
CA ALA A 100 5.02 -1.70 -5.32
C ALA A 100 4.19 -0.98 -6.40
N GLY A 101 4.71 0.10 -6.96
CA GLY A 101 4.00 0.85 -7.97
C GLY A 101 4.91 1.79 -8.75
N ILE A 102 4.53 2.07 -9.98
CA ILE A 102 5.20 3.04 -10.85
C ILE A 102 4.18 3.98 -11.47
N LEU A 103 4.60 5.23 -11.65
CA LEU A 103 3.91 6.22 -12.46
C LEU A 103 4.84 6.68 -13.57
N ARG A 104 4.45 6.46 -14.82
CA ARG A 104 5.13 6.97 -16.01
C ARG A 104 4.17 7.90 -16.74
N PRO A 105 4.33 9.22 -16.59
CA PRO A 105 3.46 10.19 -17.22
C PRO A 105 3.48 10.06 -18.74
N ALA A 106 2.28 10.01 -19.34
CA ALA A 106 2.09 10.04 -20.80
C ALA A 106 0.65 10.42 -21.12
N GLY A 107 0.44 11.14 -22.23
CA GLY A 107 -0.89 11.34 -22.81
C GLY A 107 -1.45 10.04 -23.41
N LEU A 108 -2.76 9.87 -23.42
CA LEU A 108 -3.38 8.66 -23.98
C LEU A 108 -3.23 8.55 -25.50
N ALA A 109 -3.01 9.68 -26.20
CA ALA A 109 -2.76 9.69 -27.64
C ALA A 109 -1.33 9.27 -28.00
N GLU A 110 -0.36 9.45 -27.07
CA GLU A 110 1.07 9.27 -27.35
C GLU A 110 1.67 8.04 -26.65
N ILE A 111 0.98 7.49 -25.64
CA ILE A 111 1.53 6.34 -24.88
C ILE A 111 1.67 5.12 -25.77
N SER A 112 2.85 4.50 -25.78
CA SER A 112 3.02 3.23 -26.49
C SER A 112 2.35 2.07 -25.74
N VAL A 113 2.04 0.99 -26.48
CA VAL A 113 1.46 -0.23 -25.89
C VAL A 113 2.41 -0.84 -24.85
N GLU A 114 3.71 -0.78 -25.11
CA GLU A 114 4.75 -1.30 -24.21
C GLU A 114 4.80 -0.50 -22.90
N GLN A 115 4.71 0.83 -22.97
CA GLN A 115 4.66 1.70 -21.80
C GLN A 115 3.39 1.45 -20.97
N TRP A 116 2.26 1.29 -21.67
CA TRP A 116 0.97 0.95 -21.06
C TRP A 116 1.05 -0.38 -20.32
N GLN A 117 1.50 -1.43 -21.01
CA GLN A 117 1.64 -2.77 -20.45
C GLN A 117 2.62 -2.83 -19.30
N ALA A 118 3.76 -2.12 -19.38
CA ALA A 118 4.75 -2.06 -18.31
C ALA A 118 4.18 -1.46 -17.01
N GLN A 119 3.33 -0.44 -17.12
CA GLN A 119 2.65 0.10 -15.93
C GLN A 119 1.64 -0.89 -15.36
N LEU A 120 0.84 -1.55 -16.19
CA LEU A 120 -0.13 -2.54 -15.74
C LEU A 120 0.55 -3.79 -15.17
N ALA A 121 1.68 -4.21 -15.72
CA ALA A 121 2.44 -5.35 -15.23
C ALA A 121 2.84 -5.18 -13.75
N VAL A 122 3.28 -3.97 -13.36
CA VAL A 122 3.64 -3.67 -11.97
C VAL A 122 2.38 -3.37 -11.13
N ASN A 123 1.53 -2.42 -11.59
CA ASN A 123 0.49 -1.81 -10.75
C ASN A 123 -0.77 -2.66 -10.60
N LEU A 124 -0.97 -3.67 -11.46
CA LEU A 124 -2.16 -4.53 -11.47
C LEU A 124 -1.82 -6.02 -11.52
N THR A 125 -1.12 -6.48 -12.58
CA THR A 125 -0.80 -7.90 -12.75
C THR A 125 0.07 -8.41 -11.60
N GLY A 126 1.07 -7.64 -11.19
CA GLY A 126 1.93 -7.96 -10.05
C GLY A 126 1.15 -8.09 -8.74
N TYR A 127 0.10 -7.29 -8.54
CA TYR A 127 -0.77 -7.38 -7.37
C TYR A 127 -1.54 -8.71 -7.33
N LEU A 128 -2.09 -9.13 -8.47
CA LEU A 128 -2.73 -10.44 -8.59
C LEU A 128 -1.73 -11.58 -8.33
N LEU A 129 -0.56 -11.51 -8.97
CA LEU A 129 0.45 -12.57 -8.84
C LEU A 129 0.97 -12.69 -7.40
N CYS A 130 1.28 -11.59 -6.74
CA CYS A 130 1.66 -11.59 -5.32
C CYS A 130 0.51 -12.14 -4.45
N ALA A 131 -0.73 -11.66 -4.65
CA ALA A 131 -1.87 -12.15 -3.90
C ALA A 131 -2.02 -13.68 -4.05
N ARG A 132 -1.91 -14.21 -5.27
CA ARG A 132 -2.04 -15.64 -5.56
C ARG A 132 -0.99 -16.49 -4.85
N GLU A 133 0.27 -16.06 -4.86
CA GLU A 133 1.36 -16.83 -4.27
C GLU A 133 1.38 -16.76 -2.74
N PHE A 134 1.19 -15.58 -2.15
CA PHE A 134 1.18 -15.42 -0.70
C PHE A 134 -0.11 -15.92 -0.03
N ALA A 135 -1.25 -15.94 -0.75
CA ALA A 135 -2.50 -16.51 -0.23
C ALA A 135 -2.47 -18.02 -0.04
N GLN A 136 -1.50 -18.75 -0.59
CA GLN A 136 -1.41 -20.20 -0.41
C GLN A 136 -1.31 -20.61 1.06
N ASP A 137 -0.51 -19.86 1.85
CA ASP A 137 -0.38 -20.13 3.28
C ASP A 137 -1.61 -19.66 4.06
N MET A 138 -2.19 -18.52 3.67
CA MET A 138 -3.42 -17.99 4.26
C MET A 138 -4.59 -18.96 4.10
N ARG A 139 -4.75 -19.58 2.90
CA ARG A 139 -5.77 -20.62 2.67
C ARG A 139 -5.57 -21.82 3.57
N LYS A 140 -4.32 -22.31 3.70
CA LYS A 140 -4.02 -23.45 4.59
C LYS A 140 -4.35 -23.14 6.04
N ALA A 141 -4.17 -21.89 6.45
CA ALA A 141 -4.47 -21.42 7.81
C ALA A 141 -5.96 -21.10 8.01
N GLY A 142 -6.76 -21.00 6.94
CA GLY A 142 -8.14 -20.52 7.00
C GLY A 142 -8.24 -19.05 7.48
N SER A 143 -7.19 -18.27 7.32
CA SER A 143 -7.12 -16.88 7.78
C SER A 143 -6.04 -16.11 7.03
N GLY A 144 -6.37 -14.89 6.57
CA GLY A 144 -5.40 -14.01 5.94
C GLY A 144 -5.95 -12.62 5.66
N SER A 145 -5.04 -11.67 5.47
CA SER A 145 -5.42 -10.31 5.07
C SER A 145 -4.51 -9.78 3.97
N ILE A 146 -5.10 -9.33 2.88
CA ILE A 146 -4.41 -8.71 1.75
C ILE A 146 -4.83 -7.24 1.70
N VAL A 147 -3.85 -6.34 1.65
CA VAL A 147 -4.10 -4.91 1.48
C VAL A 147 -3.38 -4.43 0.23
N HIS A 148 -4.12 -3.82 -0.67
CA HIS A 148 -3.59 -3.24 -1.89
C HIS A 148 -3.49 -1.72 -1.74
N ILE A 149 -2.37 -1.14 -2.15
CA ILE A 149 -2.24 0.32 -2.23
C ILE A 149 -2.83 0.78 -3.56
N GLY A 150 -4.05 1.32 -3.48
CA GLY A 150 -4.74 1.95 -4.58
C GLY A 150 -4.26 3.38 -4.84
N SER A 151 -5.19 4.25 -5.18
CA SER A 151 -5.01 5.72 -5.30
C SER A 151 -6.36 6.38 -5.46
N ILE A 152 -6.50 7.62 -5.01
CA ILE A 152 -7.65 8.47 -5.41
C ILE A 152 -7.75 8.57 -6.94
N SER A 153 -6.63 8.43 -7.66
CA SER A 153 -6.60 8.44 -9.13
C SER A 153 -7.33 7.27 -9.78
N GLY A 154 -7.67 6.22 -9.01
CA GLY A 154 -8.55 5.14 -9.46
C GLY A 154 -10.04 5.54 -9.49
N ARG A 155 -10.43 6.58 -8.76
CA ARG A 155 -11.81 7.13 -8.74
C ARG A 155 -11.92 8.44 -9.52
N ILE A 156 -10.90 9.30 -9.40
CA ILE A 156 -10.83 10.61 -10.06
C ILE A 156 -9.62 10.56 -11.00
N PRO A 157 -9.82 10.46 -12.31
CA PRO A 157 -8.73 10.25 -13.23
C PRO A 157 -7.74 11.42 -13.20
N GLN A 158 -6.46 11.10 -13.15
CA GLN A 158 -5.38 12.07 -13.24
C GLN A 158 -4.97 12.23 -14.71
N PRO A 159 -5.08 13.43 -15.30
CA PRO A 159 -4.57 13.68 -16.64
C PRO A 159 -3.08 13.32 -16.78
N TRP A 160 -2.69 12.86 -17.94
CA TRP A 160 -1.29 12.53 -18.29
C TRP A 160 -0.67 11.41 -17.45
N SER A 161 -1.48 10.56 -16.83
CA SER A 161 -1.01 9.47 -15.97
C SER A 161 -0.75 8.14 -16.70
N GLY A 162 -0.92 8.12 -18.01
CA GLY A 162 -0.79 6.87 -18.80
C GLY A 162 -1.78 5.80 -18.32
N ALA A 163 -1.29 4.61 -18.05
CA ALA A 163 -2.07 3.49 -17.53
C ALA A 163 -2.29 3.53 -16.00
N TYR A 164 -1.79 4.55 -15.29
CA TYR A 164 -1.84 4.58 -13.84
C TYR A 164 -3.28 4.64 -13.29
N SER A 165 -4.07 5.64 -13.72
CA SER A 165 -5.45 5.79 -13.25
C SER A 165 -6.32 4.56 -13.60
N PRO A 166 -6.33 4.06 -14.86
CA PRO A 166 -7.02 2.81 -15.19
C PRO A 166 -6.54 1.61 -14.37
N GLY A 167 -5.22 1.47 -14.17
CA GLY A 167 -4.64 0.40 -13.36
C GLY A 167 -5.09 0.45 -11.91
N LYS A 168 -5.10 1.64 -11.29
CA LYS A 168 -5.53 1.82 -9.90
C LYS A 168 -7.04 1.63 -9.72
N ALA A 169 -7.86 1.97 -10.72
CA ALA A 169 -9.27 1.61 -10.74
C ALA A 169 -9.47 0.08 -10.79
N ALA A 170 -8.70 -0.61 -11.64
CA ALA A 170 -8.76 -2.06 -11.74
C ALA A 170 -8.30 -2.77 -10.46
N VAL A 171 -7.36 -2.19 -9.68
CA VAL A 171 -6.94 -2.74 -8.37
C VAL A 171 -8.11 -2.80 -7.39
N SER A 172 -8.99 -1.80 -7.39
CA SER A 172 -10.16 -1.80 -6.50
C SER A 172 -11.11 -2.95 -6.82
N LEU A 173 -11.38 -3.17 -8.11
CA LEU A 173 -12.23 -4.28 -8.54
C LEU A 173 -11.54 -5.65 -8.35
N LEU A 174 -10.23 -5.75 -8.59
CA LEU A 174 -9.44 -6.94 -8.28
C LEU A 174 -9.55 -7.33 -6.80
N SER A 175 -9.43 -6.35 -5.90
CA SER A 175 -9.58 -6.59 -4.46
C SER A 175 -10.97 -7.10 -4.10
N GLN A 176 -12.03 -6.54 -4.68
CA GLN A 176 -13.40 -7.00 -4.49
C GLN A 176 -13.59 -8.43 -5.00
N GLN A 177 -13.04 -8.75 -6.17
CA GLN A 177 -13.10 -10.11 -6.73
C GLN A 177 -12.37 -11.12 -5.83
N ILE A 178 -11.17 -10.78 -5.34
CA ILE A 178 -10.46 -11.60 -4.36
C ILE A 178 -11.30 -11.79 -3.09
N ALA A 179 -11.94 -10.74 -2.58
CA ALA A 179 -12.80 -10.81 -1.40
C ALA A 179 -13.98 -11.78 -1.59
N VAL A 180 -14.58 -11.79 -2.78
CA VAL A 180 -15.70 -12.70 -3.12
C VAL A 180 -15.22 -14.14 -3.30
N GLU A 181 -14.14 -14.33 -4.07
CA GLU A 181 -13.67 -15.68 -4.42
C GLU A 181 -12.95 -16.39 -3.27
N TRP A 182 -12.24 -15.64 -2.41
CA TRP A 182 -11.38 -16.23 -1.36
C TRP A 182 -11.91 -15.97 0.06
N GLY A 183 -13.06 -15.31 0.19
CA GLY A 183 -13.67 -15.05 1.49
C GLY A 183 -14.04 -16.32 2.26
N SER A 184 -14.49 -17.37 1.55
CA SER A 184 -14.77 -18.69 2.15
C SER A 184 -13.52 -19.40 2.67
N ASP A 185 -12.33 -19.02 2.16
CA ASP A 185 -11.03 -19.51 2.64
C ASP A 185 -10.51 -18.71 3.86
N GLY A 186 -11.32 -17.79 4.39
CA GLY A 186 -10.95 -16.90 5.49
C GLY A 186 -10.03 -15.74 5.10
N ILE A 187 -9.91 -15.43 3.80
CA ILE A 187 -9.04 -14.35 3.30
C ILE A 187 -9.87 -13.09 3.09
N ARG A 188 -9.41 -11.98 3.66
CA ARG A 188 -9.93 -10.63 3.40
C ARG A 188 -9.01 -9.91 2.42
N SER A 189 -9.60 -9.11 1.54
CA SER A 189 -8.87 -8.27 0.58
C SER A 189 -9.48 -6.87 0.58
N ASN A 190 -8.67 -5.86 0.83
CA ASN A 190 -9.10 -4.46 0.90
C ASN A 190 -8.10 -3.55 0.19
N VAL A 191 -8.53 -2.33 -0.11
CA VAL A 191 -7.71 -1.29 -0.73
C VAL A 191 -7.58 -0.12 0.24
N VAL A 192 -6.35 0.40 0.39
CA VAL A 192 -6.11 1.75 0.90
C VAL A 192 -5.81 2.63 -0.31
N ALA A 193 -6.58 3.71 -0.48
CA ALA A 193 -6.44 4.65 -1.59
C ALA A 193 -5.83 5.97 -1.09
N PRO A 194 -4.49 6.18 -1.23
CA PRO A 194 -3.83 7.41 -0.85
C PRO A 194 -4.29 8.61 -1.68
N GLY A 195 -4.34 9.77 -1.03
CA GLY A 195 -4.38 11.07 -1.68
C GLY A 195 -2.99 11.57 -2.09
N MET A 196 -2.75 12.86 -1.87
CA MET A 196 -1.44 13.47 -2.05
C MET A 196 -0.55 13.14 -0.85
N ILE A 197 0.44 12.29 -1.07
CA ILE A 197 1.39 11.83 -0.03
C ILE A 197 2.80 12.31 -0.38
N GLU A 198 3.49 12.87 0.61
CA GLU A 198 4.87 13.26 0.49
C GLU A 198 5.78 12.03 0.62
N THR A 199 6.49 11.71 -0.43
CA THR A 199 7.45 10.62 -0.50
C THR A 199 8.72 11.12 -1.20
N ALA A 200 9.80 10.35 -1.17
CA ALA A 200 11.00 10.68 -1.95
C ALA A 200 10.68 10.88 -3.45
N LEU A 201 9.71 10.17 -4.00
CA LEU A 201 9.28 10.32 -5.40
C LEU A 201 8.60 11.67 -5.68
N THR A 202 7.96 12.29 -4.68
CA THR A 202 7.19 13.53 -4.84
C THR A 202 7.87 14.75 -4.20
N ALA A 203 8.99 14.57 -3.53
CA ALA A 203 9.69 15.63 -2.80
C ALA A 203 10.02 16.84 -3.70
N ASP A 204 10.54 16.60 -4.92
CA ASP A 204 10.89 17.64 -5.86
C ASP A 204 9.68 18.48 -6.31
N TYR A 205 8.48 17.89 -6.37
CA TYR A 205 7.26 18.65 -6.66
C TYR A 205 6.95 19.64 -5.53
N TYR A 206 7.07 19.18 -4.28
CA TYR A 206 6.76 20.01 -3.11
C TYR A 206 7.85 21.04 -2.80
N ALA A 207 9.05 20.89 -3.35
CA ALA A 207 10.12 21.88 -3.25
C ALA A 207 9.90 23.10 -4.19
N GLN A 208 9.00 22.98 -5.19
CA GLN A 208 8.72 24.09 -6.09
C GLN A 208 7.86 25.16 -5.39
N PRO A 209 8.18 26.46 -5.56
CA PRO A 209 7.45 27.55 -4.92
C PRO A 209 5.93 27.51 -5.18
N GLY A 210 5.12 27.60 -4.16
CA GLY A 210 3.65 27.65 -4.22
C GLY A 210 2.96 26.33 -4.55
N VAL A 211 3.70 25.25 -4.87
CA VAL A 211 3.09 23.94 -5.20
C VAL A 211 2.52 23.27 -3.95
N ARG A 212 3.25 23.31 -2.84
CA ARG A 212 2.79 22.75 -1.57
C ARG A 212 1.51 23.42 -1.10
N GLU A 213 1.53 24.74 -0.97
CA GLU A 213 0.39 25.54 -0.49
C GLU A 213 -0.85 25.36 -1.39
N SER A 214 -0.63 25.35 -2.71
CA SER A 214 -1.70 25.11 -3.66
C SER A 214 -2.35 23.74 -3.46
N ARG A 215 -1.54 22.69 -3.27
CA ARG A 215 -2.05 21.33 -3.08
C ARG A 215 -2.70 21.13 -1.71
N GLU A 216 -2.15 21.70 -0.64
CA GLU A 216 -2.74 21.68 0.69
C GLU A 216 -4.14 22.30 0.68
N ALA A 217 -4.32 23.41 -0.03
CA ALA A 217 -5.62 24.08 -0.19
C ALA A 217 -6.68 23.21 -0.93
N PHE A 218 -6.28 22.13 -1.63
CA PHE A 218 -7.19 21.17 -2.22
C PHE A 218 -7.60 20.02 -1.30
N THR A 219 -7.04 19.92 -0.09
CA THR A 219 -7.46 18.93 0.90
C THR A 219 -8.31 19.57 2.00
N ALA A 220 -9.31 18.86 2.50
CA ALA A 220 -10.11 19.33 3.62
C ALA A 220 -9.27 19.43 4.91
N SER A 221 -8.27 18.56 5.06
CA SER A 221 -7.33 18.56 6.19
C SER A 221 -6.22 19.60 6.08
N GLN A 222 -6.17 20.41 5.01
CA GLN A 222 -5.22 21.52 4.80
C GLN A 222 -3.74 21.12 4.95
N ARG A 223 -3.42 19.88 4.60
CA ARG A 223 -2.04 19.37 4.59
C ARG A 223 -1.83 18.28 3.54
N ILE A 224 -0.60 18.10 3.15
CA ILE A 224 -0.16 16.90 2.42
C ILE A 224 -0.06 15.74 3.43
N GLY A 225 -0.50 14.55 3.02
CA GLY A 225 -0.36 13.34 3.82
C GLY A 225 1.08 12.84 3.88
N LYS A 226 1.38 12.05 4.91
CA LYS A 226 2.66 11.38 5.09
C LYS A 226 2.50 9.88 4.85
N PRO A 227 3.57 9.15 4.52
CA PRO A 227 3.52 7.69 4.38
C PRO A 227 2.95 6.97 5.62
N GLU A 228 3.17 7.54 6.83
CA GLU A 228 2.64 7.01 8.08
C GLU A 228 1.12 7.08 8.17
N ASP A 229 0.47 8.09 7.56
CA ASP A 229 -0.99 8.17 7.50
C ASP A 229 -1.57 6.93 6.77
N ILE A 230 -0.87 6.47 5.74
CA ILE A 230 -1.25 5.26 4.98
C ILE A 230 -0.93 4.00 5.78
N ALA A 231 0.25 3.94 6.40
CA ALA A 231 0.68 2.79 7.18
C ALA A 231 -0.31 2.45 8.31
N HIS A 232 -0.81 3.44 9.04
CA HIS A 232 -1.77 3.23 10.13
C HIS A 232 -3.08 2.58 9.63
N ALA A 233 -3.60 3.02 8.48
CA ALA A 233 -4.79 2.43 7.87
C ALA A 233 -4.53 0.99 7.42
N VAL A 234 -3.36 0.72 6.85
CA VAL A 234 -2.94 -0.62 6.42
C VAL A 234 -2.83 -1.56 7.62
N LEU A 235 -2.19 -1.15 8.71
CA LEU A 235 -2.08 -1.98 9.91
C LEU A 235 -3.44 -2.36 10.47
N PHE A 236 -4.38 -1.41 10.52
CA PHE A 236 -5.76 -1.69 10.94
C PHE A 236 -6.40 -2.76 10.04
N LEU A 237 -6.27 -2.63 8.71
CA LEU A 237 -6.84 -3.61 7.77
C LEU A 237 -6.14 -4.97 7.81
N LEU A 238 -4.87 -5.05 8.19
CA LEU A 238 -4.15 -6.31 8.38
C LEU A 238 -4.54 -6.99 9.69
N SER A 239 -5.04 -6.25 10.68
CA SER A 239 -5.38 -6.76 12.00
C SER A 239 -6.73 -7.48 12.02
N ASP A 240 -6.96 -8.27 13.08
CA ASP A 240 -8.24 -8.95 13.30
C ASP A 240 -9.37 -7.97 13.72
N LYS A 241 -9.01 -6.70 14.03
CA LYS A 241 -9.98 -5.62 14.33
C LYS A 241 -10.82 -5.22 13.12
N SER A 242 -10.33 -5.50 11.91
CA SER A 242 -11.04 -5.31 10.65
C SER A 242 -11.68 -6.60 10.10
N GLY A 243 -11.97 -7.58 10.99
CA GLY A 243 -12.43 -8.92 10.60
C GLY A 243 -13.72 -8.97 9.76
N TYR A 244 -14.56 -7.93 9.81
CA TYR A 244 -15.78 -7.83 9.00
C TYR A 244 -15.65 -6.82 7.84
N ILE A 245 -14.41 -6.33 7.55
CA ILE A 245 -14.13 -5.44 6.43
C ILE A 245 -13.49 -6.27 5.31
N ASN A 246 -14.22 -6.48 4.22
CA ASN A 246 -13.77 -7.28 3.07
C ASN A 246 -14.30 -6.66 1.77
N GLY A 247 -13.45 -6.48 0.77
CA GLY A 247 -13.78 -5.83 -0.49
C GLY A 247 -13.93 -4.31 -0.40
N ALA A 248 -13.52 -3.69 0.72
CA ALA A 248 -13.63 -2.26 0.91
C ALA A 248 -12.45 -1.49 0.28
N GLU A 249 -12.73 -0.25 -0.13
CA GLU A 249 -11.71 0.73 -0.47
C GLU A 249 -11.77 1.91 0.50
N LEU A 250 -10.71 2.07 1.28
CA LEU A 250 -10.57 3.12 2.28
C LEU A 250 -9.73 4.28 1.72
N GLY A 251 -10.37 5.43 1.50
CA GLY A 251 -9.66 6.67 1.14
C GLY A 251 -8.88 7.21 2.33
N VAL A 252 -7.57 7.44 2.13
CA VAL A 252 -6.68 8.12 3.10
C VAL A 252 -6.06 9.31 2.36
N ASP A 253 -6.84 10.36 2.19
CA ASP A 253 -6.63 11.39 1.17
C ASP A 253 -6.85 12.82 1.66
N GLY A 254 -7.05 12.98 2.98
CA GLY A 254 -7.31 14.29 3.58
C GLY A 254 -8.62 14.93 3.14
N GLY A 255 -9.57 14.14 2.60
CA GLY A 255 -10.85 14.60 2.09
C GLY A 255 -10.76 15.33 0.74
N LEU A 256 -9.67 15.13 -0.02
CA LEU A 256 -9.46 15.78 -1.31
C LEU A 256 -10.64 15.53 -2.30
N PRO A 257 -11.13 14.30 -2.50
CA PRO A 257 -12.23 14.05 -3.44
C PRO A 257 -13.52 14.79 -3.10
N THR A 258 -13.73 15.14 -1.84
CA THR A 258 -14.95 15.80 -1.36
C THR A 258 -14.93 17.33 -1.52
N MET A 259 -13.76 17.90 -1.85
CA MET A 259 -13.58 19.37 -1.91
C MET A 259 -14.14 20.04 -3.15
N LEU A 260 -14.56 19.27 -4.18
CA LEU A 260 -15.00 19.84 -5.47
C LEU A 260 -16.09 20.90 -5.29
N MET A 261 -17.15 20.59 -4.56
CA MET A 261 -18.27 21.53 -4.37
C MET A 261 -17.87 22.75 -3.52
N GLY A 262 -16.91 22.61 -2.62
CA GLY A 262 -16.37 23.71 -1.82
C GLY A 262 -15.51 24.70 -2.61
N LYS A 263 -15.02 24.29 -3.80
CA LYS A 263 -14.25 25.14 -4.72
C LYS A 263 -15.11 25.91 -5.74
N LEU A 264 -16.38 25.56 -5.83
CA LEU A 264 -17.31 26.25 -6.73
C LEU A 264 -17.93 27.47 -6.01
N PRO A 265 -17.94 28.66 -6.65
CA PRO A 265 -18.57 29.85 -6.08
C PRO A 265 -20.06 29.58 -5.78
N ARG A 266 -20.51 29.90 -4.56
CA ARG A 266 -21.92 29.82 -4.16
C ARG A 266 -22.38 31.20 -3.70
N PRO A 267 -23.29 31.87 -4.45
CA PRO A 267 -23.87 33.14 -4.02
C PRO A 267 -24.51 33.01 -2.63
N GLY A 268 -24.24 33.96 -1.75
CA GLY A 268 -24.74 33.97 -0.37
C GLY A 268 -23.92 33.13 0.64
N PHE A 269 -22.90 32.41 0.20
CA PHE A 269 -21.96 31.67 1.03
C PHE A 269 -20.55 32.18 0.76
N SER A 270 -20.17 33.29 1.35
CA SER A 270 -18.76 33.73 1.36
C SER A 270 -17.99 32.78 2.29
N GLY A 271 -17.19 31.88 1.70
CA GLY A 271 -16.26 31.06 2.48
C GLY A 271 -15.34 31.95 3.31
N LYS A 272 -15.18 31.63 4.61
CA LYS A 272 -14.11 32.14 5.44
C LYS A 272 -12.79 31.50 5.04
#